data_391e235b1da2ccf11ac942809517374a
#
_entry.id   391e235b1da2ccf11ac942809517374a
#
_cell.length_a   1.000
_cell.length_b   1.000
_cell.length_c   1.000
_cell.angle_alpha   90.00
_cell.angle_beta   90.00
_cell.angle_gamma   90.00
#
_symmetry.space_group_name_H-M   'P 1'
#
loop_
_entity.id
_entity.type
_entity.pdbx_description
1 polymer ?
#
loop_
_entity_poly.entity_id
_entity_poly.type
_entity_poly.pdbx_seq_one_letter_code
_entity_poly.pdbx_strand_id
1 'polypeptide(L)'
;MSSSLEDQLVSYVRHHAKDGILLDTNILLLLLVARFKPDLVGGKRLEIYGLRDAELLTAYVKNFSRILTTSHVLAETSNFARQIMKGRTQASFFAWLHPLFCIDSEDSLVQCAIQGRDIDGGLFVRLGLTDSGLAASAKDGRLLLTSDLDLHIAVASEGAPSINFTHMREAAGLL
;
A
#
# COMPACT_ATOMS: atom_id res chain seq x y z
N MET A 1 9.95 14.68 -23.88
CA MET A 1 8.82 15.36 -23.19
C MET A 1 8.55 14.55 -21.92
N SER A 2 8.72 15.17 -20.76
CA SER A 2 8.38 14.51 -19.48
C SER A 2 6.86 14.36 -19.41
N SER A 3 6.33 13.14 -19.32
CA SER A 3 4.89 12.93 -19.08
C SER A 3 4.55 13.51 -17.72
N SER A 4 3.38 14.15 -17.59
CA SER A 4 2.90 14.62 -16.30
C SER A 4 2.69 13.43 -15.35
N LEU A 5 2.70 13.68 -14.03
CA LEU A 5 2.37 12.64 -13.06
C LEU A 5 0.99 12.04 -13.35
N GLU A 6 0.03 12.86 -13.75
CA GLU A 6 -1.33 12.42 -14.12
C GLU A 6 -1.31 11.43 -15.29
N ASP A 7 -0.55 11.72 -16.36
CA ASP A 7 -0.41 10.80 -17.50
C ASP A 7 0.20 9.47 -17.06
N GLN A 8 1.17 9.52 -16.15
CA GLN A 8 1.81 8.32 -15.59
C GLN A 8 0.82 7.50 -14.75
N LEU A 9 0.04 8.15 -13.88
CA LEU A 9 -0.98 7.47 -13.06
C LEU A 9 -2.05 6.80 -13.94
N VAL A 10 -2.54 7.49 -14.97
CA VAL A 10 -3.50 6.93 -15.93
C VAL A 10 -2.87 5.75 -16.69
N SER A 11 -1.62 5.85 -17.09
CA SER A 11 -0.88 4.77 -17.76
C SER A 11 -0.78 3.53 -16.86
N TYR A 12 -0.43 3.71 -15.59
CA TYR A 12 -0.35 2.60 -14.62
C TYR A 12 -1.70 1.91 -14.41
N VAL A 13 -2.79 2.67 -14.27
CA VAL A 13 -4.14 2.08 -14.20
C VAL A 13 -4.42 1.25 -15.45
N ARG A 14 -4.15 1.79 -16.63
CA ARG A 14 -4.40 1.09 -17.90
C ARG A 14 -3.65 -0.24 -18.02
N HIS A 15 -2.40 -0.30 -17.51
CA HIS A 15 -1.56 -1.49 -17.62
C HIS A 15 -1.80 -2.50 -16.47
N HIS A 16 -2.12 -2.05 -15.26
CA HIS A 16 -2.15 -2.89 -14.06
C HIS A 16 -3.55 -3.09 -13.46
N ALA A 17 -4.62 -2.48 -14.03
CA ALA A 17 -5.97 -2.57 -13.46
C ALA A 17 -6.43 -4.02 -13.20
N LYS A 18 -6.07 -4.95 -14.08
CA LYS A 18 -6.45 -6.38 -13.96
C LYS A 18 -5.53 -7.16 -13.03
N ASP A 19 -4.26 -6.77 -12.93
CA ASP A 19 -3.26 -7.48 -12.14
C ASP A 19 -3.33 -7.07 -10.66
N GLY A 20 -3.86 -5.89 -10.38
CA GLY A 20 -3.99 -5.33 -9.04
C GLY A 20 -2.89 -4.35 -8.68
N ILE A 21 -2.97 -3.81 -7.46
CA ILE A 21 -2.02 -2.84 -6.92
C ILE A 21 -1.44 -3.33 -5.60
N LEU A 22 -0.12 -3.34 -5.49
CA LEU A 22 0.63 -3.73 -4.30
C LEU A 22 0.77 -2.52 -3.37
N LEU A 23 0.33 -2.67 -2.12
CA LEU A 23 0.38 -1.59 -1.14
C LEU A 23 1.45 -1.85 -0.07
N ASP A 24 2.19 -0.80 0.30
CA ASP A 24 3.06 -0.84 1.48
C ASP A 24 2.25 -0.81 2.78
N THR A 25 2.94 -1.00 3.92
CA THR A 25 2.32 -1.06 5.25
C THR A 25 1.54 0.20 5.60
N ASN A 26 2.10 1.39 5.36
CA ASN A 26 1.46 2.65 5.75
C ASN A 26 0.25 2.96 4.87
N ILE A 27 0.35 2.69 3.59
CA ILE A 27 -0.75 2.89 2.62
C ILE A 27 -1.88 1.89 2.88
N LEU A 28 -1.56 0.62 3.12
CA LEU A 28 -2.56 -0.37 3.49
C LEU A 28 -3.24 -0.02 4.81
N LEU A 29 -2.48 0.40 5.82
CA LEU A 29 -3.02 0.82 7.11
C LEU A 29 -3.98 2.01 6.95
N LEU A 30 -3.59 3.05 6.20
CA LEU A 30 -4.45 4.20 5.91
C LEU A 30 -5.76 3.77 5.26
N LEU A 31 -5.68 2.93 4.23
CA LEU A 31 -6.85 2.43 3.50
C LEU A 31 -7.80 1.64 4.41
N LEU A 32 -7.27 0.71 5.20
CA LEU A 32 -8.08 -0.15 6.08
C LEU A 32 -8.72 0.66 7.23
N VAL A 33 -7.96 1.58 7.84
CA VAL A 33 -8.48 2.44 8.91
C VAL A 33 -9.56 3.37 8.37
N ALA A 34 -9.35 3.98 7.21
CA ALA A 34 -10.33 4.86 6.59
C ALA A 34 -11.63 4.13 6.22
N ARG A 35 -11.54 2.89 5.75
CA ARG A 35 -12.71 2.05 5.43
C ARG A 35 -13.47 1.60 6.67
N PHE A 36 -12.77 1.27 7.75
CA PHE A 36 -13.38 0.76 8.96
C PHE A 36 -13.89 1.86 9.89
N LYS A 37 -13.07 2.86 10.16
CA LYS A 37 -13.38 3.96 11.08
C LYS A 37 -12.62 5.23 10.70
N PRO A 38 -13.17 6.06 9.78
CA PRO A 38 -12.53 7.26 9.25
C PRO A 38 -12.06 8.25 10.33
N ASP A 39 -12.75 8.33 11.46
CA ASP A 39 -12.41 9.22 12.57
C ASP A 39 -11.02 8.96 13.18
N LEU A 40 -10.41 7.81 12.89
CA LEU A 40 -9.08 7.47 13.36
C LEU A 40 -7.96 7.92 12.40
N VAL A 41 -8.32 8.39 11.21
CA VAL A 41 -7.36 9.00 10.28
C VAL A 41 -6.87 10.32 10.86
N GLY A 42 -5.58 10.60 10.76
CA GLY A 42 -4.91 11.72 11.41
C GLY A 42 -4.49 11.48 12.87
N GLY A 43 -4.87 10.34 13.42
CA GLY A 43 -4.42 9.89 14.74
C GLY A 43 -3.10 9.15 14.69
N LYS A 44 -2.74 8.52 15.84
CA LYS A 44 -1.50 7.75 16.00
C LYS A 44 -1.18 6.86 14.80
N ARG A 45 0.05 6.91 14.32
CA ARG A 45 0.56 6.21 13.12
C ARG A 45 0.06 6.76 11.77
N LEU A 46 -0.96 7.62 11.79
CA LEU A 46 -1.54 8.23 10.60
C LEU A 46 -1.54 9.76 10.69
N GLU A 47 -0.66 10.33 11.54
CA GLU A 47 -0.62 11.77 11.86
C GLU A 47 -0.38 12.65 10.64
N ILE A 48 0.33 12.11 9.63
CA ILE A 48 0.66 12.82 8.40
C ILE A 48 -0.46 12.79 7.35
N TYR A 49 -1.54 12.04 7.62
CA TYR A 49 -2.66 11.87 6.69
C TYR A 49 -3.94 12.49 7.22
N GLY A 50 -4.72 13.09 6.32
CA GLY A 50 -6.08 13.54 6.57
C GLY A 50 -7.13 12.71 5.83
N LEU A 51 -8.41 13.04 6.04
CA LEU A 51 -9.51 12.35 5.34
C LEU A 51 -9.43 12.52 3.82
N ARG A 52 -8.97 13.67 3.32
CA ARG A 52 -8.79 13.90 1.88
C ARG A 52 -7.71 13.01 1.27
N ASP A 53 -6.65 12.68 2.03
CA ASP A 53 -5.64 11.71 1.59
C ASP A 53 -6.25 10.30 1.47
N ALA A 54 -7.08 9.92 2.43
CA ALA A 54 -7.78 8.64 2.42
C ALA A 54 -8.81 8.55 1.26
N GLU A 55 -9.49 9.64 0.94
CA GLU A 55 -10.39 9.74 -0.21
C GLU A 55 -9.62 9.60 -1.53
N LEU A 56 -8.50 10.31 -1.69
CA LEU A 56 -7.61 10.21 -2.85
C LEU A 56 -7.11 8.76 -3.03
N LEU A 57 -6.60 8.15 -1.96
CA LEU A 57 -6.13 6.78 -1.96
C LEU A 57 -7.25 5.81 -2.37
N THR A 58 -8.43 5.93 -1.75
CA THR A 58 -9.57 5.07 -2.04
C THR A 58 -10.04 5.20 -3.47
N ALA A 59 -10.10 6.42 -4.00
CA ALA A 59 -10.49 6.68 -5.40
C ALA A 59 -9.50 6.06 -6.38
N TYR A 60 -8.19 6.13 -6.08
CA TYR A 60 -7.17 5.55 -6.94
C TYR A 60 -7.19 4.02 -6.92
N VAL A 61 -7.22 3.42 -5.73
CA VAL A 61 -7.20 1.95 -5.55
C VAL A 61 -8.42 1.26 -6.19
N LYS A 62 -9.58 1.92 -6.23
CA LYS A 62 -10.80 1.40 -6.90
C LYS A 62 -10.64 1.14 -8.41
N ASN A 63 -9.60 1.66 -9.04
CA ASN A 63 -9.35 1.39 -10.47
C ASN A 63 -8.68 0.01 -10.70
N PHE A 64 -8.35 -0.72 -9.65
CA PHE A 64 -7.67 -2.02 -9.72
C PHE A 64 -8.61 -3.14 -9.25
N SER A 65 -8.53 -4.29 -9.92
CA SER A 65 -9.39 -5.45 -9.63
C SER A 65 -9.15 -6.08 -8.25
N ARG A 66 -7.97 -5.86 -7.69
CA ARG A 66 -7.58 -6.43 -6.38
C ARG A 66 -6.47 -5.62 -5.71
N ILE A 67 -6.41 -5.71 -4.39
CA ILE A 67 -5.32 -5.17 -3.58
C ILE A 67 -4.34 -6.31 -3.29
N LEU A 68 -3.08 -6.11 -3.67
CA LEU A 68 -2.00 -7.03 -3.42
C LEU A 68 -1.25 -6.62 -2.15
N THR A 69 -0.79 -7.60 -1.41
CA THR A 69 0.01 -7.39 -0.19
C THR A 69 0.95 -8.56 0.05
N THR A 70 1.81 -8.47 1.06
CA THR A 70 2.69 -9.56 1.49
C THR A 70 2.39 -9.94 2.93
N SER A 71 2.81 -11.14 3.34
CA SER A 71 2.66 -11.59 4.73
C SER A 71 3.32 -10.63 5.73
N HIS A 72 4.46 -10.04 5.35
CA HIS A 72 5.20 -9.09 6.18
C HIS A 72 4.42 -7.78 6.36
N VAL A 73 3.90 -7.22 5.26
CA VAL A 73 3.03 -6.03 5.29
C VAL A 73 1.80 -6.27 6.17
N LEU A 74 1.15 -7.43 6.05
CA LEU A 74 -0.01 -7.78 6.88
C LEU A 74 0.33 -7.88 8.36
N ALA A 75 1.47 -8.49 8.69
CA ALA A 75 1.94 -8.60 10.06
C ALA A 75 2.20 -7.21 10.68
N GLU A 76 2.91 -6.33 9.96
CA GLU A 76 3.16 -4.96 10.40
C GLU A 76 1.88 -4.14 10.51
N THR A 77 1.02 -4.19 9.49
CA THR A 77 -0.29 -3.51 9.49
C THR A 77 -1.13 -3.95 10.70
N SER A 78 -1.17 -5.24 11.00
CA SER A 78 -1.85 -5.77 12.19
C SER A 78 -1.28 -5.22 13.49
N ASN A 79 0.05 -5.14 13.59
CA ASN A 79 0.72 -4.59 14.76
C ASN A 79 0.42 -3.10 14.93
N PHE A 80 0.42 -2.32 13.86
CA PHE A 80 0.10 -0.90 13.89
C PHE A 80 -1.38 -0.66 14.20
N ALA A 81 -2.29 -1.44 13.64
CA ALA A 81 -3.71 -1.38 13.97
C ALA A 81 -3.97 -1.60 15.48
N ARG A 82 -3.22 -2.53 16.13
CA ARG A 82 -3.26 -2.72 17.59
C ARG A 82 -2.77 -1.53 18.39
N GLN A 83 -1.94 -0.67 17.82
CA GLN A 83 -1.48 0.56 18.48
C GLN A 83 -2.52 1.68 18.37
N ILE A 84 -3.27 1.72 17.26
CA ILE A 84 -4.31 2.71 16.97
C ILE A 84 -5.60 2.38 17.74
N MET A 85 -6.00 1.11 17.73
CA MET A 85 -7.28 0.64 18.26
C MET A 85 -7.12 -0.18 19.53
N LYS A 86 -8.04 -0.03 20.49
CA LYS A 86 -8.04 -0.77 21.76
C LYS A 86 -9.42 -1.36 22.05
N GLY A 87 -9.43 -2.38 22.91
CA GLY A 87 -10.64 -2.98 23.43
C GLY A 87 -11.62 -3.45 22.33
N ARG A 88 -12.89 -3.06 22.44
CA ARG A 88 -13.95 -3.48 21.51
C ARG A 88 -13.68 -3.02 20.07
N THR A 89 -13.17 -1.82 19.87
CA THR A 89 -12.84 -1.29 18.55
C THR A 89 -11.80 -2.16 17.85
N GLN A 90 -10.76 -2.58 18.57
CA GLN A 90 -9.74 -3.49 18.05
C GLN A 90 -10.35 -4.85 17.67
N ALA A 91 -11.16 -5.44 18.54
CA ALA A 91 -11.82 -6.71 18.26
C ALA A 91 -12.73 -6.63 17.01
N SER A 92 -13.54 -5.58 16.93
CA SER A 92 -14.40 -5.32 15.76
C SER A 92 -13.60 -5.11 14.48
N PHE A 93 -12.47 -4.41 14.53
CA PHE A 93 -11.60 -4.21 13.37
C PHE A 93 -11.07 -5.55 12.84
N PHE A 94 -10.53 -6.40 13.71
CA PHE A 94 -9.99 -7.68 13.26
C PHE A 94 -11.08 -8.67 12.81
N ALA A 95 -12.27 -8.62 13.39
CA ALA A 95 -13.42 -9.38 12.92
C ALA A 95 -13.88 -8.92 11.52
N TRP A 96 -13.84 -7.61 11.25
CA TRP A 96 -14.13 -7.03 9.94
C TRP A 96 -13.02 -7.33 8.93
N LEU A 97 -11.75 -7.30 9.36
CA LEU A 97 -10.59 -7.50 8.49
C LEU A 97 -10.45 -8.97 8.03
N HIS A 98 -10.77 -9.93 8.90
CA HIS A 98 -10.58 -11.35 8.64
C HIS A 98 -11.24 -11.86 7.34
N PRO A 99 -12.50 -11.53 7.01
CA PRO A 99 -13.10 -11.95 5.75
C PRO A 99 -12.38 -11.45 4.49
N LEU A 100 -11.70 -10.30 4.56
CA LEU A 100 -10.97 -9.74 3.42
C LEU A 100 -9.78 -10.62 2.97
N PHE A 101 -9.34 -11.56 3.82
CA PHE A 101 -8.31 -12.54 3.47
C PHE A 101 -8.88 -13.87 2.98
N CYS A 102 -10.15 -14.14 3.28
CA CYS A 102 -10.75 -15.47 3.13
C CYS A 102 -11.74 -15.56 1.97
N ILE A 103 -12.20 -14.42 1.47
CA ILE A 103 -13.27 -14.35 0.47
C ILE A 103 -12.68 -13.73 -0.81
N ASP A 104 -12.83 -14.44 -1.92
CA ASP A 104 -12.46 -13.91 -3.25
C ASP A 104 -13.54 -12.91 -3.70
N SER A 105 -13.35 -11.65 -3.35
CA SER A 105 -14.23 -10.53 -3.66
C SER A 105 -13.42 -9.34 -4.19
N GLU A 106 -14.08 -8.36 -4.79
CA GLU A 106 -13.44 -7.13 -5.31
C GLU A 106 -12.66 -6.35 -4.22
N ASP A 107 -13.03 -6.52 -2.95
CA ASP A 107 -12.34 -5.90 -1.81
C ASP A 107 -11.30 -6.81 -1.15
N SER A 108 -11.07 -8.02 -1.68
CA SER A 108 -10.16 -8.98 -1.07
C SER A 108 -8.70 -8.53 -1.10
N LEU A 109 -7.97 -8.91 -0.05
CA LEU A 109 -6.52 -8.74 0.04
C LEU A 109 -5.84 -10.03 -0.46
N VAL A 110 -5.16 -9.93 -1.59
CA VAL A 110 -4.45 -11.07 -2.18
C VAL A 110 -2.99 -11.06 -1.73
N GLN A 111 -2.56 -12.14 -1.09
CA GLN A 111 -1.17 -12.28 -0.64
C GLN A 111 -0.26 -12.71 -1.79
N CYS A 112 0.80 -11.92 -2.00
CA CYS A 112 1.91 -12.30 -2.85
C CYS A 112 2.93 -13.11 -2.03
N ALA A 113 3.27 -14.29 -2.49
CA ALA A 113 4.34 -15.09 -1.90
C ALA A 113 5.69 -14.47 -2.27
N ILE A 114 6.59 -14.37 -1.28
CA ILE A 114 7.96 -13.93 -1.46
C ILE A 114 8.86 -15.09 -1.03
N GLN A 115 9.80 -15.46 -1.88
CA GLN A 115 10.82 -16.44 -1.52
C GLN A 115 12.08 -15.72 -1.06
N GLY A 116 12.75 -16.25 -0.03
CA GLY A 116 13.96 -15.61 0.51
C GLY A 116 15.06 -15.38 -0.52
N ARG A 117 15.13 -16.21 -1.57
CA ARG A 117 16.08 -16.05 -2.69
C ARG A 117 15.80 -14.84 -3.57
N ASP A 118 14.57 -14.30 -3.55
CA ASP A 118 14.15 -13.17 -4.37
C ASP A 118 14.47 -11.84 -3.68
N ILE A 119 14.89 -11.90 -2.42
CA ILE A 119 15.22 -10.72 -1.60
C ILE A 119 16.66 -10.30 -1.90
N ASP A 120 16.83 -9.09 -2.43
CA ASP A 120 18.15 -8.49 -2.62
C ASP A 120 18.83 -8.20 -1.28
N GLY A 121 20.04 -8.72 -1.09
CA GLY A 121 20.77 -8.59 0.18
C GLY A 121 21.14 -7.14 0.51
N GLY A 122 21.45 -6.31 -0.47
CA GLY A 122 21.74 -4.88 -0.28
C GLY A 122 20.50 -4.08 0.13
N LEU A 123 19.37 -4.36 -0.52
CA LEU A 123 18.08 -3.75 -0.14
C LEU A 123 17.63 -4.22 1.25
N PHE A 124 17.83 -5.52 1.57
CA PHE A 124 17.49 -6.05 2.88
C PHE A 124 18.24 -5.35 4.02
N VAL A 125 19.56 -5.13 3.85
CA VAL A 125 20.36 -4.42 4.85
C VAL A 125 19.93 -2.95 5.01
N ARG A 126 19.53 -2.31 3.91
CA ARG A 126 19.17 -0.89 3.90
C ARG A 126 17.74 -0.61 4.33
N LEU A 127 16.78 -1.41 3.85
CA LEU A 127 15.34 -1.14 3.98
C LEU A 127 14.62 -2.13 4.91
N GLY A 128 15.25 -3.26 5.23
CA GLY A 128 14.64 -4.31 6.02
C GLY A 128 13.81 -5.30 5.21
N LEU A 129 13.21 -6.28 5.91
CA LEU A 129 12.57 -7.44 5.29
C LEU A 129 11.30 -7.08 4.53
N THR A 130 10.45 -6.24 5.10
CA THR A 130 9.15 -5.87 4.51
C THR A 130 9.35 -5.16 3.19
N ASP A 131 10.18 -4.11 3.17
CA ASP A 131 10.40 -3.29 1.98
C ASP A 131 11.19 -4.00 0.90
N SER A 132 12.19 -4.82 1.27
CA SER A 132 12.89 -5.65 0.29
C SER A 132 11.99 -6.73 -0.32
N GLY A 133 11.02 -7.24 0.45
CA GLY A 133 9.99 -8.13 -0.08
C GLY A 133 9.02 -7.43 -1.03
N LEU A 134 8.64 -6.18 -0.74
CA LEU A 134 7.85 -5.34 -1.65
C LEU A 134 8.62 -5.05 -2.95
N ALA A 135 9.91 -4.70 -2.84
CA ALA A 135 10.77 -4.48 -4.00
C ALA A 135 10.88 -5.73 -4.88
N ALA A 136 11.07 -6.92 -4.29
CA ALA A 136 11.08 -8.18 -5.02
C ALA A 136 9.75 -8.41 -5.77
N SER A 137 8.61 -8.17 -5.09
CA SER A 137 7.29 -8.28 -5.72
C SER A 137 7.06 -7.30 -6.86
N ALA A 138 7.59 -6.07 -6.74
CA ALA A 138 7.50 -5.07 -7.80
C ALA A 138 8.35 -5.45 -9.03
N LYS A 139 9.52 -6.06 -8.83
CA LYS A 139 10.37 -6.60 -9.90
C LYS A 139 9.67 -7.69 -10.73
N ASP A 140 8.74 -8.42 -10.12
CA ASP A 140 7.85 -9.36 -10.83
C ASP A 140 6.75 -8.65 -11.67
N GLY A 141 6.82 -7.33 -11.82
CA GLY A 141 5.90 -6.53 -12.64
C GLY A 141 4.65 -6.04 -11.91
N ARG A 142 4.57 -6.18 -10.58
CA ARG A 142 3.44 -5.66 -9.79
C ARG A 142 3.62 -4.18 -9.51
N LEU A 143 2.58 -3.38 -9.74
CA LEU A 143 2.60 -1.95 -9.44
C LEU A 143 2.61 -1.71 -7.93
N LEU A 144 3.68 -1.12 -7.41
CA LEU A 144 3.82 -0.73 -6.01
C LEU A 144 3.30 0.69 -5.78
N LEU A 145 2.46 0.86 -4.75
CA LEU A 145 2.11 2.16 -4.18
C LEU A 145 2.66 2.27 -2.76
N THR A 146 3.55 3.21 -2.54
CA THR A 146 4.24 3.42 -1.26
C THR A 146 4.29 4.89 -0.87
N SER A 147 4.37 5.19 0.42
CA SER A 147 4.71 6.51 0.95
C SER A 147 6.20 6.66 1.27
N ASP A 148 6.95 5.56 1.24
CA ASP A 148 8.39 5.57 1.47
C ASP A 148 9.15 5.97 0.19
N LEU A 149 9.89 7.09 0.28
CA LEU A 149 10.65 7.60 -0.85
C LEU A 149 11.86 6.71 -1.19
N ASP A 150 12.53 6.14 -0.18
CA ASP A 150 13.71 5.30 -0.39
C ASP A 150 13.32 3.98 -1.06
N LEU A 151 12.20 3.38 -0.65
CA LEU A 151 11.64 2.20 -1.30
C LEU A 151 11.21 2.53 -2.75
N HIS A 152 10.50 3.65 -2.96
CA HIS A 152 10.10 4.09 -4.29
C HIS A 152 11.30 4.27 -5.23
N ILE A 153 12.34 4.99 -4.79
CA ILE A 153 13.55 5.20 -5.57
C ILE A 153 14.26 3.87 -5.89
N ALA A 154 14.37 2.99 -4.89
CA ALA A 154 14.99 1.69 -5.07
C ALA A 154 14.29 0.86 -6.15
N VAL A 155 12.96 0.79 -6.11
CA VAL A 155 12.14 0.05 -7.09
C VAL A 155 12.19 0.70 -8.46
N ALA A 156 12.02 2.01 -8.55
CA ALA A 156 12.02 2.75 -9.81
C ALA A 156 13.39 2.73 -10.51
N SER A 157 14.49 2.77 -9.75
CA SER A 157 15.85 2.70 -10.32
C SER A 157 16.16 1.38 -11.02
N GLU A 158 15.44 0.31 -10.66
CA GLU A 158 15.52 -0.99 -11.32
C GLU A 158 14.51 -1.17 -12.47
N GLY A 159 13.78 -0.10 -12.81
CA GLY A 159 12.79 -0.10 -13.89
C GLY A 159 11.47 -0.78 -13.51
N ALA A 160 11.27 -1.13 -12.24
CA ALA A 160 10.02 -1.72 -11.78
C ALA A 160 8.93 -0.65 -11.52
N PRO A 161 7.63 -0.98 -11.73
CA PRO A 161 6.56 0.01 -11.63
C PRO A 161 6.30 0.40 -10.17
N SER A 162 6.41 1.69 -9.87
CA SER A 162 6.22 2.23 -8.53
C SER A 162 5.65 3.63 -8.56
N ILE A 163 4.77 3.93 -7.61
CA ILE A 163 4.18 5.24 -7.37
C ILE A 163 4.48 5.67 -5.93
N ASN A 164 4.93 6.92 -5.78
CA ASN A 164 5.02 7.54 -4.46
C ASN A 164 3.73 8.28 -4.14
N PHE A 165 3.05 7.90 -3.04
CA PHE A 165 1.79 8.50 -2.62
C PHE A 165 1.95 9.97 -2.21
N THR A 166 3.11 10.36 -1.68
CA THR A 166 3.40 11.77 -1.35
C THR A 166 3.34 12.64 -2.60
N HIS A 167 3.89 12.18 -3.73
CA HIS A 167 3.80 12.90 -5.00
C HIS A 167 2.36 13.01 -5.51
N MET A 168 1.52 11.97 -5.26
CA MET A 168 0.09 12.06 -5.59
C MET A 168 -0.63 13.12 -4.74
N ARG A 169 -0.31 13.22 -3.44
CA ARG A 169 -0.84 14.24 -2.52
C ARG A 169 -0.45 15.65 -2.95
N GLU A 170 0.81 15.85 -3.32
CA GLU A 170 1.33 17.12 -3.85
C GLU A 170 0.57 17.54 -5.12
N ALA A 171 0.43 16.64 -6.08
CA ALA A 171 -0.30 16.90 -7.32
C ALA A 171 -1.79 17.21 -7.08
N ALA A 172 -2.37 16.62 -6.05
CA ALA A 172 -3.76 16.89 -5.64
C ALA A 172 -3.93 18.15 -4.76
N GLY A 173 -2.84 18.88 -4.46
CA GLY A 173 -2.87 20.07 -3.60
C GLY A 173 -3.22 19.76 -2.14
N LEU A 174 -2.78 18.62 -1.62
CA LEU A 174 -3.02 18.18 -0.25
C LEU A 174 -1.81 18.40 0.68
N LEU A 175 -0.70 18.88 0.13
CA LEU A 175 0.54 19.25 0.84
C LEU A 175 0.90 20.70 0.57
#